data_56f0773c08f4da58aafe923f0ca57ab9
#
_entry.id   56f0773c08f4da58aafe923f0ca57ab9
#
_cell.length_a   1.000
_cell.length_b   1.000
_cell.length_c   1.000
_cell.angle_alpha   90.00
_cell.angle_beta   90.00
_cell.angle_gamma   90.00
#
_symmetry.space_group_name_H-M   'P 1'
#
loop_
_entity.id
_entity.type
_entity.pdbx_description
1 polymer ?
#
loop_
_entity_poly.entity_id
_entity_poly.type
_entity_poly.pdbx_seq_one_letter_code
_entity_poly.pdbx_strand_id
1 'polypeptide(L)'
;MQPINLVDYEALAEQRMAHISWAWDYYQGGSDDEVSLRANRAAFEQLRLRPRMLIDVSICDMRTNVLGASVSMPILVAPTAGHGLVHADAECATARAVQQAGTLMIVSTQSTCSLEEIAQVGKSPRWFQLYIDSYRQAEHLVSRAEAAGYQGLVLTVDGPRRGNRERDIHNHIGDFLEAHYSAVGSGNASPVMEESSNEEVATITSSLTWEILSWLRSITKLPILVKGILTAEDAHLALAYGAAGMIVSN
;
A
#
# COMPACT_ATOMS: atom_id res chain seq x y z
N MET A 1 25.68 9.67 -10.20
CA MET A 1 25.43 10.76 -9.22
C MET A 1 24.98 10.12 -7.91
N GLN A 2 25.47 10.60 -6.77
CA GLN A 2 24.96 10.13 -5.47
C GLN A 2 23.66 10.88 -5.19
N PRO A 3 22.52 10.20 -4.96
CA PRO A 3 21.25 10.86 -4.72
C PRO A 3 21.24 11.57 -3.37
N ILE A 4 20.72 12.78 -3.32
CA ILE A 4 20.62 13.60 -2.10
C ILE A 4 19.15 13.92 -1.71
N ASN A 5 18.20 13.59 -2.57
CA ASN A 5 16.76 13.78 -2.35
C ASN A 5 15.94 12.73 -3.11
N LEU A 6 14.62 12.71 -2.89
CA LEU A 6 13.74 11.73 -3.54
C LEU A 6 13.64 11.90 -5.06
N VAL A 7 13.78 13.13 -5.58
CA VAL A 7 13.75 13.37 -7.04
C VAL A 7 14.96 12.73 -7.71
N ASP A 8 16.12 12.77 -7.06
CA ASP A 8 17.31 12.10 -7.58
C ASP A 8 17.15 10.58 -7.62
N TYR A 9 16.47 10.00 -6.59
CA TYR A 9 16.12 8.58 -6.60
C TYR A 9 15.14 8.22 -7.70
N GLU A 10 14.15 9.09 -7.97
CA GLU A 10 13.18 8.91 -9.05
C GLU A 10 13.90 8.83 -10.40
N ALA A 11 14.79 9.80 -10.69
CA ALA A 11 15.59 9.82 -11.92
C ALA A 11 16.50 8.59 -12.07
N LEU A 12 17.11 8.13 -10.97
CA LEU A 12 17.91 6.90 -10.98
C LEU A 12 17.06 5.66 -11.21
N ALA A 13 15.85 5.59 -10.66
CA ALA A 13 14.93 4.49 -10.88
C ALA A 13 14.52 4.43 -12.35
N GLU A 14 14.12 5.55 -12.94
CA GLU A 14 13.80 5.66 -14.37
C GLU A 14 14.95 5.13 -15.25
N GLN A 15 16.17 5.59 -14.99
CA GLN A 15 17.35 5.15 -15.72
C GLN A 15 17.59 3.64 -15.56
N ARG A 16 17.43 3.09 -14.36
CA ARG A 16 17.61 1.66 -14.11
C ARG A 16 16.51 0.81 -14.73
N MET A 17 15.30 1.34 -14.82
CA MET A 17 14.14 0.67 -15.38
C MET A 17 13.96 0.89 -16.88
N ALA A 18 14.87 1.60 -17.55
CA ALA A 18 14.77 1.90 -18.99
C ALA A 18 14.60 0.63 -19.88
N HIS A 19 15.10 -0.53 -19.44
CA HIS A 19 14.94 -1.82 -20.15
C HIS A 19 13.60 -2.51 -19.87
N ILE A 20 12.82 -2.02 -18.89
CA ILE A 20 11.48 -2.46 -18.50
C ILE A 20 10.56 -1.24 -18.38
N SER A 21 10.50 -0.41 -19.42
CA SER A 21 9.77 0.86 -19.43
C SER A 21 8.29 0.72 -19.04
N TRP A 22 7.66 -0.41 -19.38
CA TRP A 22 6.30 -0.72 -18.96
C TRP A 22 6.12 -0.78 -17.45
N ALA A 23 7.14 -1.27 -16.70
CA ALA A 23 7.09 -1.27 -15.25
C ALA A 23 7.27 0.14 -14.68
N TRP A 24 8.10 0.97 -15.33
CA TRP A 24 8.22 2.39 -14.98
C TRP A 24 6.89 3.11 -15.15
N ASP A 25 6.23 2.95 -16.30
CA ASP A 25 4.91 3.53 -16.56
C ASP A 25 3.86 3.05 -15.56
N TYR A 26 3.91 1.79 -15.15
CA TYR A 26 3.03 1.25 -14.12
C TYR A 26 3.19 1.98 -12.77
N TYR A 27 4.42 2.23 -12.32
CA TYR A 27 4.65 2.91 -11.04
C TYR A 27 4.45 4.42 -11.11
N GLN A 28 4.77 5.05 -12.24
CA GLN A 28 4.70 6.49 -12.42
C GLN A 28 3.36 6.99 -12.97
N GLY A 29 2.62 6.15 -13.67
CA GLY A 29 1.41 6.55 -14.37
C GLY A 29 0.21 6.73 -13.46
N GLY A 30 -0.67 7.63 -13.87
CA GLY A 30 -1.99 7.85 -13.30
C GLY A 30 -3.11 7.47 -14.27
N SER A 31 -4.34 7.85 -13.96
CA SER A 31 -5.51 7.63 -14.81
C SER A 31 -5.80 8.85 -15.67
N ASP A 32 -6.35 8.62 -16.85
CA ASP A 32 -6.74 9.62 -17.84
C ASP A 32 -5.61 10.66 -18.07
N ASP A 33 -5.91 11.93 -18.03
CA ASP A 33 -4.95 13.03 -18.18
C ASP A 33 -4.01 13.25 -16.98
N GLU A 34 -3.98 12.34 -16.00
CA GLU A 34 -3.12 12.41 -14.80
C GLU A 34 -3.27 13.71 -13.99
N VAL A 35 -4.44 14.34 -14.00
CA VAL A 35 -4.68 15.59 -13.29
C VAL A 35 -4.49 15.42 -11.78
N SER A 36 -5.07 14.38 -11.20
CA SER A 36 -4.93 14.09 -9.76
C SER A 36 -3.49 13.73 -9.38
N LEU A 37 -2.77 13.00 -10.23
CA LEU A 37 -1.36 12.67 -10.02
C LEU A 37 -0.50 13.92 -9.89
N ARG A 38 -0.67 14.88 -10.81
CA ARG A 38 0.04 16.17 -10.75
C ARG A 38 -0.42 17.02 -9.55
N ALA A 39 -1.72 17.05 -9.28
CA ALA A 39 -2.28 17.81 -8.17
C ALA A 39 -1.80 17.32 -6.80
N ASN A 40 -1.60 16.02 -6.62
CA ASN A 40 -1.07 15.44 -5.39
C ASN A 40 0.32 16.02 -5.03
N ARG A 41 1.19 16.22 -6.01
CA ARG A 41 2.50 16.87 -5.78
C ARG A 41 2.36 18.37 -5.58
N ALA A 42 1.62 19.04 -6.46
CA ALA A 42 1.45 20.49 -6.42
C ALA A 42 0.79 21.00 -5.11
N ALA A 43 -0.04 20.17 -4.46
CA ALA A 43 -0.66 20.52 -3.19
C ALA A 43 0.38 20.78 -2.09
N PHE A 44 1.48 20.05 -2.04
CA PHE A 44 2.56 20.28 -1.07
C PHE A 44 3.27 21.62 -1.29
N GLU A 45 3.33 22.14 -2.52
CA GLU A 45 3.93 23.43 -2.82
C GLU A 45 3.12 24.61 -2.27
N GLN A 46 1.84 24.40 -2.00
CA GLN A 46 0.94 25.40 -1.40
C GLN A 46 1.10 25.49 0.13
N LEU A 47 1.67 24.47 0.76
CA LEU A 47 1.89 24.46 2.20
C LEU A 47 3.13 25.30 2.56
N ARG A 48 3.04 26.04 3.67
CA ARG A 48 4.16 26.83 4.21
C ARG A 48 4.40 26.43 5.64
N LEU A 49 5.66 26.14 5.94
CA LEU A 49 6.10 25.97 7.31
C LEU A 49 6.11 27.34 8.00
N ARG A 50 5.61 27.36 9.24
CA ARG A 50 5.62 28.57 10.08
C ARG A 50 6.70 28.40 11.16
N PRO A 51 7.96 28.79 10.90
CA PRO A 51 9.05 28.57 11.81
C PRO A 51 8.92 29.44 13.07
N ARG A 52 9.39 28.91 14.19
CA ARG A 52 9.59 29.67 15.42
C ARG A 52 11.08 29.88 15.66
N MET A 53 11.45 31.12 15.99
CA MET A 53 12.85 31.48 16.26
C MET A 53 13.20 31.28 17.73
N LEU A 54 14.49 31.12 18.02
CA LEU A 54 15.06 31.00 19.38
C LEU A 54 14.44 29.83 20.20
N ILE A 55 14.10 28.76 19.54
CA ILE A 55 13.74 27.49 20.18
C ILE A 55 15.00 26.64 20.21
N ASP A 56 15.30 26.05 21.37
CA ASP A 56 16.37 25.06 21.48
C ASP A 56 16.06 23.82 20.64
N VAL A 57 16.88 23.56 19.63
CA VAL A 57 16.78 22.42 18.71
C VAL A 57 18.05 21.55 18.77
N SER A 58 18.81 21.65 19.86
CA SER A 58 20.03 20.87 20.07
C SER A 58 19.74 19.35 20.13
N ILE A 59 18.51 18.96 20.51
CA ILE A 59 18.02 17.60 20.49
C ILE A 59 16.79 17.53 19.60
N CYS A 60 16.85 16.75 18.52
CA CYS A 60 15.73 16.47 17.65
C CYS A 60 15.34 14.99 17.81
N ASP A 61 14.15 14.74 18.37
CA ASP A 61 13.58 13.41 18.51
C ASP A 61 12.33 13.28 17.64
N MET A 62 12.39 12.43 16.61
CA MET A 62 11.27 12.17 15.70
C MET A 62 10.50 10.90 16.04
N ARG A 63 10.89 10.19 17.10
CA ARG A 63 10.21 8.95 17.51
C ARG A 63 8.76 9.23 17.84
N THR A 64 7.89 8.32 17.43
CA THR A 64 6.46 8.40 17.72
C THR A 64 5.84 7.02 17.82
N ASN A 65 4.56 6.97 18.15
CA ASN A 65 3.78 5.73 18.22
C ASN A 65 2.58 5.85 17.28
N VAL A 66 2.37 4.82 16.46
CA VAL A 66 1.23 4.74 15.53
C VAL A 66 0.47 3.45 15.82
N LEU A 67 -0.72 3.56 16.40
CA LEU A 67 -1.58 2.43 16.80
C LEU A 67 -0.82 1.34 17.59
N GLY A 68 -0.04 1.75 18.58
CA GLY A 68 0.75 0.84 19.39
C GLY A 68 2.13 0.46 18.81
N ALA A 69 2.39 0.73 17.54
CA ALA A 69 3.68 0.50 16.91
C ALA A 69 4.63 1.67 17.16
N SER A 70 5.74 1.43 17.85
CA SER A 70 6.80 2.43 18.02
C SER A 70 7.66 2.53 16.77
N VAL A 71 7.86 3.76 16.26
CA VAL A 71 8.64 4.06 15.07
C VAL A 71 9.66 5.17 15.33
N SER A 72 10.80 5.11 14.65
CA SER A 72 11.89 6.08 14.80
C SER A 72 11.56 7.47 14.24
N MET A 73 10.57 7.56 13.34
CA MET A 73 10.15 8.78 12.66
C MET A 73 8.73 8.62 12.11
N PRO A 74 7.97 9.72 11.92
CA PRO A 74 6.60 9.68 11.40
C PRO A 74 6.53 9.49 9.86
N ILE A 75 7.38 8.64 9.32
CA ILE A 75 7.42 8.27 7.90
C ILE A 75 7.29 6.75 7.81
N LEU A 76 6.25 6.28 7.14
CA LEU A 76 5.93 4.87 6.97
C LEU A 76 5.99 4.50 5.48
N VAL A 77 6.18 3.22 5.18
CA VAL A 77 6.16 2.73 3.80
C VAL A 77 4.73 2.32 3.43
N ALA A 78 4.16 3.02 2.46
CA ALA A 78 2.82 2.75 1.93
C ALA A 78 2.76 1.41 1.18
N PRO A 79 1.57 0.78 1.06
CA PRO A 79 1.43 -0.45 0.32
C PRO A 79 1.66 -0.19 -1.18
N THR A 80 2.56 -0.95 -1.76
CA THR A 80 2.88 -0.94 -3.19
C THR A 80 2.88 -2.37 -3.69
N ALA A 81 2.24 -2.60 -4.83
CA ALA A 81 2.15 -3.93 -5.44
C ALA A 81 3.44 -4.30 -6.18
N GLY A 82 3.73 -5.61 -6.24
CA GLY A 82 4.61 -6.20 -7.21
C GLY A 82 6.06 -5.72 -7.19
N HIS A 83 6.71 -5.56 -6.04
CA HIS A 83 8.12 -5.16 -5.99
C HIS A 83 9.04 -6.10 -6.79
N GLY A 84 8.63 -7.37 -6.98
CA GLY A 84 9.34 -8.35 -7.81
C GLY A 84 9.43 -7.99 -9.28
N LEU A 85 8.59 -7.07 -9.77
CA LEU A 85 8.68 -6.58 -11.15
C LEU A 85 9.99 -5.82 -11.40
N VAL A 86 10.58 -5.25 -10.36
CA VAL A 86 11.72 -4.31 -10.47
C VAL A 86 12.92 -4.68 -9.59
N HIS A 87 12.77 -5.61 -8.65
CA HIS A 87 13.85 -6.02 -7.76
C HIS A 87 13.74 -7.50 -7.39
N ALA A 88 14.86 -8.24 -7.51
CA ALA A 88 14.87 -9.68 -7.27
C ALA A 88 14.43 -10.10 -5.86
N ASP A 89 14.78 -9.30 -4.83
CA ASP A 89 14.39 -9.56 -3.44
C ASP A 89 13.02 -8.94 -3.08
N ALA A 90 12.35 -8.33 -4.03
CA ALA A 90 10.98 -7.81 -3.93
C ALA A 90 10.69 -7.08 -2.58
N GLU A 91 9.56 -7.35 -1.95
CA GLU A 91 9.14 -6.75 -0.67
C GLU A 91 10.05 -7.13 0.49
N CYS A 92 10.78 -8.24 0.38
CA CYS A 92 11.75 -8.63 1.39
C CYS A 92 12.92 -7.63 1.50
N ALA A 93 13.36 -7.03 0.37
CA ALA A 93 14.35 -5.95 0.39
C ALA A 93 13.81 -4.70 1.11
N THR A 94 12.57 -4.32 0.83
CA THR A 94 11.89 -3.21 1.48
C THR A 94 11.73 -3.45 2.98
N ALA A 95 11.35 -4.65 3.40
CA ALA A 95 11.22 -5.02 4.81
C ALA A 95 12.56 -4.91 5.58
N ARG A 96 13.67 -5.31 4.95
CA ARG A 96 15.03 -5.10 5.53
C ARG A 96 15.34 -3.62 5.70
N ALA A 97 15.06 -2.80 4.70
CA ALA A 97 15.30 -1.36 4.75
C ALA A 97 14.44 -0.68 5.84
N VAL A 98 13.18 -1.05 5.93
CA VAL A 98 12.24 -0.58 6.97
C VAL A 98 12.74 -0.94 8.37
N GLN A 99 13.26 -2.15 8.55
CA GLN A 99 13.85 -2.55 9.81
C GLN A 99 15.09 -1.71 10.16
N GLN A 100 15.98 -1.48 9.21
CA GLN A 100 17.17 -0.64 9.42
C GLN A 100 16.80 0.80 9.76
N ALA A 101 15.74 1.33 9.15
CA ALA A 101 15.23 2.66 9.44
C ALA A 101 14.43 2.74 10.75
N GLY A 102 14.04 1.61 11.34
CA GLY A 102 13.22 1.56 12.57
C GLY A 102 11.80 2.09 12.37
N THR A 103 11.22 1.88 11.21
CA THR A 103 9.87 2.34 10.87
C THR A 103 8.93 1.18 10.57
N LEU A 104 7.77 1.45 9.98
CA LEU A 104 6.69 0.51 9.70
C LEU A 104 6.46 0.39 8.19
N MET A 105 6.17 -0.83 7.72
CA MET A 105 5.75 -1.14 6.36
C MET A 105 4.30 -1.61 6.33
N ILE A 106 3.55 -1.14 5.35
CA ILE A 106 2.24 -1.69 5.00
C ILE A 106 2.44 -2.59 3.78
N VAL A 107 2.17 -3.88 3.95
CA VAL A 107 2.35 -4.89 2.88
C VAL A 107 1.08 -5.00 2.05
N SER A 108 1.23 -4.97 0.73
CA SER A 108 0.10 -5.06 -0.22
C SER A 108 -0.47 -6.48 -0.29
N THR A 109 -1.78 -6.60 -0.54
CA THR A 109 -2.41 -7.86 -0.98
C THR A 109 -1.72 -8.44 -2.22
N GLN A 110 -1.26 -7.55 -3.11
CA GLN A 110 -0.60 -7.90 -4.36
C GLN A 110 0.93 -7.88 -4.24
N SER A 111 1.47 -8.29 -3.09
CA SER A 111 2.91 -8.45 -2.93
C SER A 111 3.42 -9.70 -3.65
N THR A 112 4.65 -9.62 -4.17
CA THR A 112 5.34 -10.77 -4.80
C THR A 112 5.79 -11.78 -3.74
N CYS A 113 6.34 -11.31 -2.62
CA CYS A 113 6.65 -12.17 -1.48
C CYS A 113 5.38 -12.46 -0.66
N SER A 114 5.31 -13.64 -0.07
CA SER A 114 4.23 -14.01 0.86
C SER A 114 4.31 -13.21 2.17
N LEU A 115 3.18 -13.11 2.87
CA LEU A 115 3.11 -12.47 4.19
C LEU A 115 4.10 -13.10 5.17
N GLU A 116 4.25 -14.41 5.10
CA GLU A 116 5.12 -15.21 5.95
C GLU A 116 6.61 -14.95 5.65
N GLU A 117 7.00 -14.91 4.37
CA GLU A 117 8.38 -14.59 3.96
C GLU A 117 8.79 -13.19 4.42
N ILE A 118 7.93 -12.19 4.20
CA ILE A 118 8.17 -10.82 4.65
C ILE A 118 8.28 -10.76 6.19
N ALA A 119 7.46 -11.54 6.90
CA ALA A 119 7.49 -11.60 8.35
C ALA A 119 8.79 -12.20 8.92
N GLN A 120 9.43 -13.12 8.18
CA GLN A 120 10.69 -13.74 8.59
C GLN A 120 11.90 -12.81 8.44
N VAL A 121 11.81 -11.80 7.56
CA VAL A 121 12.95 -10.93 7.23
C VAL A 121 13.34 -10.00 8.37
N GLY A 122 12.40 -9.60 9.23
CA GLY A 122 12.69 -8.66 10.29
C GLY A 122 11.61 -8.53 11.35
N LYS A 123 11.94 -7.79 12.43
CA LYS A 123 11.06 -7.59 13.60
C LYS A 123 10.33 -6.26 13.61
N SER A 124 10.45 -5.43 12.56
CA SER A 124 9.75 -4.16 12.47
C SER A 124 8.24 -4.37 12.43
N PRO A 125 7.47 -3.43 12.99
CA PRO A 125 6.01 -3.44 12.88
C PRO A 125 5.58 -3.51 11.43
N ARG A 126 4.56 -4.32 11.15
CA ARG A 126 3.99 -4.49 9.81
C ARG A 126 2.47 -4.45 9.90
N TRP A 127 1.86 -3.80 8.91
CA TRP A 127 0.42 -3.86 8.68
C TRP A 127 0.17 -4.52 7.33
N PHE A 128 -1.01 -5.09 7.16
CA PHE A 128 -1.41 -5.73 5.92
C PHE A 128 -2.49 -4.89 5.23
N GLN A 129 -2.27 -4.52 3.97
CA GLN A 129 -3.28 -3.87 3.15
C GLN A 129 -4.13 -4.94 2.44
N LEU A 130 -5.44 -4.81 2.56
CA LEU A 130 -6.43 -5.74 2.05
C LEU A 130 -7.27 -5.10 0.94
N TYR A 131 -7.37 -5.79 -0.19
CA TYR A 131 -8.49 -5.73 -1.12
C TYR A 131 -9.42 -6.91 -0.85
N ILE A 132 -10.73 -6.72 -1.02
CA ILE A 132 -11.73 -7.77 -0.83
C ILE A 132 -12.25 -8.20 -2.20
N ASP A 133 -11.67 -9.25 -2.73
CA ASP A 133 -12.11 -9.88 -3.97
C ASP A 133 -13.21 -10.92 -3.70
N SER A 134 -13.15 -11.57 -2.55
CA SER A 134 -14.23 -12.36 -1.97
C SER A 134 -14.12 -12.39 -0.43
N TYR A 135 -15.23 -12.61 0.26
CA TYR A 135 -15.24 -12.74 1.72
C TYR A 135 -14.35 -13.90 2.19
N ARG A 136 -14.40 -15.04 1.50
CA ARG A 136 -13.60 -16.23 1.82
C ARG A 136 -12.11 -15.98 1.67
N GLN A 137 -11.70 -15.29 0.60
CA GLN A 137 -10.29 -14.90 0.39
C GLN A 137 -9.82 -13.93 1.46
N ALA A 138 -10.64 -12.91 1.77
CA ALA A 138 -10.32 -11.93 2.79
C ALA A 138 -10.14 -12.57 4.18
N GLU A 139 -11.02 -13.48 4.59
CA GLU A 139 -10.88 -14.27 5.84
C GLU A 139 -9.56 -15.05 5.87
N HIS A 140 -9.23 -15.72 4.77
CA HIS A 140 -8.00 -16.49 4.66
C HIS A 140 -6.76 -15.60 4.78
N LEU A 141 -6.72 -14.47 4.06
CA LEU A 141 -5.59 -13.53 4.08
C LEU A 141 -5.44 -12.85 5.46
N VAL A 142 -6.54 -12.45 6.07
CA VAL A 142 -6.53 -11.85 7.42
C VAL A 142 -5.99 -12.86 8.44
N SER A 143 -6.45 -14.10 8.40
CA SER A 143 -5.96 -15.16 9.29
C SER A 143 -4.45 -15.41 9.12
N ARG A 144 -3.95 -15.43 7.87
CA ARG A 144 -2.51 -15.54 7.59
C ARG A 144 -1.72 -14.35 8.13
N ALA A 145 -2.23 -13.14 7.92
CA ALA A 145 -1.58 -11.93 8.43
C ALA A 145 -1.47 -11.94 9.96
N GLU A 146 -2.55 -12.34 10.66
CA GLU A 146 -2.53 -12.49 12.13
C GLU A 146 -1.52 -13.55 12.57
N ALA A 147 -1.54 -14.73 11.94
CA ALA A 147 -0.61 -15.82 12.24
C ALA A 147 0.86 -15.43 12.00
N ALA A 148 1.13 -14.61 10.98
CA ALA A 148 2.45 -14.08 10.67
C ALA A 148 2.86 -12.87 11.55
N GLY A 149 2.01 -12.43 12.50
CA GLY A 149 2.32 -11.38 13.47
C GLY A 149 2.18 -9.96 12.93
N TYR A 150 1.35 -9.73 11.92
CA TYR A 150 0.97 -8.39 11.48
C TYR A 150 0.16 -7.70 12.58
N GLN A 151 0.31 -6.37 12.72
CA GLN A 151 -0.21 -5.62 13.85
C GLN A 151 -1.36 -4.67 13.46
N GLY A 152 -1.75 -4.64 12.21
CA GLY A 152 -2.85 -3.81 11.73
C GLY A 152 -3.30 -4.24 10.35
N LEU A 153 -4.54 -3.91 10.03
CA LEU A 153 -5.18 -4.16 8.75
C LEU A 153 -5.54 -2.83 8.09
N VAL A 154 -5.23 -2.68 6.81
CA VAL A 154 -5.54 -1.48 6.03
C VAL A 154 -6.48 -1.86 4.89
N LEU A 155 -7.76 -1.59 5.06
CA LEU A 155 -8.76 -1.81 4.01
C LEU A 155 -8.69 -0.68 2.97
N THR A 156 -8.42 -1.01 1.71
CA THR A 156 -8.44 -0.05 0.61
C THR A 156 -9.82 0.01 -0.02
N VAL A 157 -10.41 1.22 -0.11
CA VAL A 157 -11.79 1.44 -0.54
C VAL A 157 -11.94 2.35 -1.76
N ASP A 158 -10.85 2.92 -2.27
CA ASP A 158 -10.84 3.86 -3.41
C ASP A 158 -10.76 3.17 -4.78
N GLY A 159 -10.86 1.85 -4.83
CA GLY A 159 -10.77 1.07 -6.05
C GLY A 159 -12.03 0.29 -6.44
N PRO A 160 -13.28 0.85 -6.33
CA PRO A 160 -14.49 0.12 -6.73
C PRO A 160 -14.53 -0.17 -8.23
N ARG A 161 -13.78 0.61 -9.00
CA ARG A 161 -13.52 0.41 -10.43
C ARG A 161 -12.07 0.77 -10.73
N ARG A 162 -11.45 0.05 -11.66
CA ARG A 162 -10.13 0.42 -12.15
C ARG A 162 -10.20 1.75 -12.89
N GLY A 163 -9.27 2.65 -12.60
CA GLY A 163 -9.08 3.86 -13.39
C GLY A 163 -8.60 3.54 -14.80
N ASN A 164 -8.90 4.43 -15.75
CA ASN A 164 -8.42 4.31 -17.12
C ASN A 164 -6.94 4.72 -17.20
N ARG A 165 -6.05 3.78 -16.89
CA ARG A 165 -4.59 4.00 -16.90
C ARG A 165 -4.06 3.80 -18.31
N GLU A 166 -4.04 4.86 -19.09
CA GLU A 166 -3.72 4.81 -20.52
C GLU A 166 -2.31 4.27 -20.80
N ARG A 167 -1.32 4.61 -19.98
CA ARG A 167 0.03 4.06 -20.11
C ARG A 167 0.04 2.53 -19.93
N ASP A 168 -0.69 2.01 -18.97
CA ASP A 168 -0.80 0.58 -18.72
C ASP A 168 -1.49 -0.13 -19.89
N ILE A 169 -2.52 0.50 -20.47
CA ILE A 169 -3.26 -0.02 -21.64
C ILE A 169 -2.33 -0.05 -22.85
N HIS A 170 -1.62 1.03 -23.14
CA HIS A 170 -0.67 1.09 -24.27
C HIS A 170 0.47 0.08 -24.14
N ASN A 171 0.92 -0.18 -22.92
CA ASN A 171 1.98 -1.14 -22.63
C ASN A 171 1.48 -2.58 -22.50
N HIS A 172 0.18 -2.85 -22.65
CA HIS A 172 -0.42 -4.18 -22.43
C HIS A 172 -0.01 -4.80 -21.08
N ILE A 173 0.00 -3.97 -20.03
CA ILE A 173 0.60 -4.36 -18.75
C ILE A 173 -0.12 -5.55 -18.10
N GLY A 174 -1.41 -5.74 -18.40
CA GLY A 174 -2.18 -6.91 -17.94
C GLY A 174 -1.50 -8.23 -18.30
N ASP A 175 -1.02 -8.36 -19.52
CA ASP A 175 -0.35 -9.57 -20.03
C ASP A 175 0.97 -9.81 -19.26
N PHE A 176 1.72 -8.75 -18.96
CA PHE A 176 2.97 -8.84 -18.20
C PHE A 176 2.73 -9.19 -16.73
N LEU A 177 1.71 -8.60 -16.12
CA LEU A 177 1.35 -8.91 -14.73
C LEU A 177 0.86 -10.35 -14.60
N GLU A 178 0.00 -10.81 -15.51
CA GLU A 178 -0.46 -12.19 -15.55
C GLU A 178 0.70 -13.16 -15.73
N ALA A 179 1.59 -12.91 -16.69
CA ALA A 179 2.78 -13.73 -16.90
C ALA A 179 3.70 -13.74 -15.67
N HIS A 180 3.91 -12.58 -15.03
CA HIS A 180 4.75 -12.46 -13.84
C HIS A 180 4.17 -13.26 -12.68
N TYR A 181 2.88 -13.04 -12.34
CA TYR A 181 2.24 -13.74 -11.23
C TYR A 181 2.02 -15.23 -11.50
N SER A 182 1.91 -15.64 -12.77
CA SER A 182 1.90 -17.07 -13.15
C SER A 182 3.27 -17.72 -12.98
N ALA A 183 4.35 -16.99 -13.25
CA ALA A 183 5.72 -17.52 -13.20
C ALA A 183 6.30 -17.54 -11.76
N VAL A 184 6.00 -16.52 -10.95
CA VAL A 184 6.61 -16.32 -9.62
C VAL A 184 5.62 -16.67 -8.50
N GLY A 185 4.35 -16.77 -8.82
CA GLY A 185 3.24 -16.77 -7.88
C GLY A 185 3.01 -15.36 -7.33
N SER A 186 1.78 -14.95 -7.06
CA SER A 186 1.60 -13.90 -6.08
C SER A 186 1.85 -14.55 -4.72
N GLY A 187 2.75 -14.03 -3.90
CA GLY A 187 3.08 -14.61 -2.60
C GLY A 187 1.86 -14.78 -1.69
N ASN A 188 0.81 -14.03 -2.00
CA ASN A 188 -0.49 -14.09 -1.32
C ASN A 188 -1.59 -14.77 -2.14
N ALA A 189 -1.29 -15.27 -3.37
CA ALA A 189 -2.26 -16.08 -4.12
C ALA A 189 -2.69 -17.26 -3.27
N SER A 190 -3.99 -17.34 -3.06
CA SER A 190 -4.62 -18.50 -2.45
C SER A 190 -5.14 -19.40 -3.58
N PRO A 191 -5.18 -20.73 -3.40
CA PRO A 191 -5.93 -21.63 -4.28
C PRO A 191 -7.40 -21.20 -4.46
N VAL A 192 -7.90 -20.35 -3.57
CA VAL A 192 -9.26 -19.76 -3.61
C VAL A 192 -9.39 -18.67 -4.69
N MET A 193 -8.28 -18.09 -5.19
CA MET A 193 -8.34 -17.09 -6.27
C MET A 193 -8.63 -17.69 -7.65
N GLU A 194 -8.40 -18.99 -7.84
CA GLU A 194 -8.65 -19.68 -9.12
C GLU A 194 -10.14 -19.88 -9.42
N GLU A 195 -11.02 -19.72 -8.41
CA GLU A 195 -12.47 -20.00 -8.54
C GLU A 195 -13.33 -18.76 -8.83
N SER A 196 -12.78 -17.54 -8.69
CA SER A 196 -13.58 -16.30 -8.89
C SER A 196 -13.29 -15.69 -10.26
N SER A 197 -14.33 -15.47 -11.07
CA SER A 197 -14.20 -14.75 -12.33
C SER A 197 -13.91 -13.25 -12.09
N ASN A 198 -13.25 -12.60 -13.05
CA ASN A 198 -13.00 -11.15 -12.98
C ASN A 198 -14.29 -10.33 -12.82
N GLU A 199 -15.42 -10.82 -13.34
CA GLU A 199 -16.73 -10.18 -13.21
C GLU A 199 -17.29 -10.30 -11.78
N GLU A 200 -17.08 -11.45 -11.10
CA GLU A 200 -17.49 -11.62 -9.70
C GLU A 200 -16.69 -10.74 -8.76
N VAL A 201 -15.37 -10.67 -8.94
CA VAL A 201 -14.48 -9.78 -8.17
C VAL A 201 -14.90 -8.32 -8.36
N ALA A 202 -15.13 -7.87 -9.60
CA ALA A 202 -15.59 -6.51 -9.88
C ALA A 202 -16.95 -6.22 -9.25
N THR A 203 -17.85 -7.21 -9.22
CA THR A 203 -19.16 -7.09 -8.59
C THR A 203 -19.06 -6.93 -7.08
N ILE A 204 -18.25 -7.74 -6.41
CA ILE A 204 -18.06 -7.65 -4.96
C ILE A 204 -17.42 -6.31 -4.59
N THR A 205 -16.31 -5.94 -5.23
CA THR A 205 -15.60 -4.70 -4.93
C THR A 205 -16.48 -3.46 -5.10
N SER A 206 -17.33 -3.45 -6.14
CA SER A 206 -18.25 -2.33 -6.41
C SER A 206 -19.50 -2.30 -5.52
N SER A 207 -19.81 -3.40 -4.82
CA SER A 207 -20.96 -3.51 -3.92
C SER A 207 -20.62 -3.32 -2.44
N LEU A 208 -19.35 -3.12 -2.09
CA LEU A 208 -18.93 -2.89 -0.71
C LEU A 208 -19.56 -1.62 -0.14
N THR A 209 -20.05 -1.72 1.08
CA THR A 209 -20.59 -0.60 1.87
C THR A 209 -19.84 -0.50 3.20
N TRP A 210 -20.14 0.51 4.00
CA TRP A 210 -19.52 0.71 5.32
C TRP A 210 -19.71 -0.49 6.27
N GLU A 211 -20.73 -1.31 6.06
CA GLU A 211 -20.98 -2.55 6.83
C GLU A 211 -19.80 -3.54 6.76
N ILE A 212 -18.96 -3.42 5.76
CA ILE A 212 -17.75 -4.24 5.61
C ILE A 212 -16.82 -4.12 6.83
N LEU A 213 -16.77 -2.95 7.47
CA LEU A 213 -15.96 -2.76 8.68
C LEU A 213 -16.50 -3.57 9.85
N SER A 214 -17.83 -3.65 10.00
CA SER A 214 -18.48 -4.47 11.00
C SER A 214 -18.17 -5.96 10.81
N TRP A 215 -18.22 -6.40 9.55
CA TRP A 215 -17.84 -7.77 9.21
C TRP A 215 -16.35 -8.04 9.47
N LEU A 216 -15.43 -7.20 9.01
CA LEU A 216 -14.00 -7.36 9.26
C LEU A 216 -13.70 -7.45 10.76
N ARG A 217 -14.34 -6.60 11.59
CA ARG A 217 -14.18 -6.64 13.03
C ARG A 217 -14.71 -7.93 13.68
N SER A 218 -15.58 -8.66 12.99
CA SER A 218 -16.06 -9.98 13.48
C SER A 218 -15.04 -11.10 13.25
N ILE A 219 -14.12 -10.94 12.29
CA ILE A 219 -13.12 -11.95 11.91
C ILE A 219 -11.70 -11.66 12.40
N THR A 220 -11.42 -10.43 12.87
CA THR A 220 -10.08 -10.06 13.38
C THR A 220 -10.14 -9.15 14.60
N LYS A 221 -9.08 -9.21 15.42
CA LYS A 221 -8.84 -8.28 16.52
C LYS A 221 -7.84 -7.18 16.18
N LEU A 222 -7.24 -7.23 15.00
CA LEU A 222 -6.31 -6.21 14.54
C LEU A 222 -7.01 -4.85 14.42
N PRO A 223 -6.35 -3.74 14.75
CA PRO A 223 -6.87 -2.42 14.42
C PRO A 223 -7.03 -2.29 12.90
N ILE A 224 -8.19 -1.80 12.45
CA ILE A 224 -8.51 -1.63 11.03
C ILE A 224 -8.43 -0.15 10.69
N LEU A 225 -7.62 0.18 9.68
CA LEU A 225 -7.58 1.50 9.05
C LEU A 225 -8.30 1.43 7.71
N VAL A 226 -8.90 2.54 7.29
CA VAL A 226 -9.50 2.68 5.96
C VAL A 226 -8.61 3.57 5.10
N LYS A 227 -8.17 3.08 3.93
CA LYS A 227 -7.36 3.82 2.95
C LYS A 227 -8.20 4.17 1.74
N GLY A 228 -8.05 5.40 1.24
CA GLY A 228 -8.82 5.92 0.12
C GLY A 228 -9.83 7.00 0.53
N ILE A 229 -9.67 7.57 1.72
CA ILE A 229 -10.57 8.59 2.26
C ILE A 229 -10.11 9.97 1.77
N LEU A 230 -11.04 10.72 1.17
CA LEU A 230 -10.78 12.06 0.63
C LEU A 230 -11.71 13.13 1.20
N THR A 231 -12.81 12.74 1.86
CA THR A 231 -13.81 13.67 2.39
C THR A 231 -13.90 13.59 3.91
N ALA A 232 -14.32 14.67 4.55
CA ALA A 232 -14.56 14.69 6.00
C ALA A 232 -15.76 13.81 6.37
N GLU A 233 -16.74 13.71 5.50
CA GLU A 233 -17.94 12.89 5.67
C GLU A 233 -17.56 11.41 5.76
N ASP A 234 -16.75 10.93 4.83
CA ASP A 234 -16.27 9.55 4.83
C ASP A 234 -15.33 9.27 6.01
N ALA A 235 -14.53 10.26 6.41
CA ALA A 235 -13.70 10.14 7.61
C ALA A 235 -14.55 9.94 8.89
N HIS A 236 -15.66 10.68 9.02
CA HIS A 236 -16.60 10.50 10.14
C HIS A 236 -17.29 9.14 10.08
N LEU A 237 -17.70 8.69 8.89
CA LEU A 237 -18.31 7.37 8.70
C LEU A 237 -17.31 6.25 9.05
N ALA A 238 -16.08 6.33 8.59
CA ALA A 238 -15.05 5.35 8.93
C ALA A 238 -14.90 5.18 10.45
N LEU A 239 -14.84 6.29 11.19
CA LEU A 239 -14.77 6.26 12.66
C LEU A 239 -16.06 5.71 13.28
N ALA A 240 -17.24 6.11 12.77
CA ALA A 240 -18.54 5.66 13.27
C ALA A 240 -18.71 4.13 13.11
N TYR A 241 -18.19 3.55 12.01
CA TYR A 241 -18.17 2.12 11.79
C TYR A 241 -16.99 1.40 12.47
N GLY A 242 -16.20 2.12 13.26
CA GLY A 242 -15.20 1.57 14.18
C GLY A 242 -13.82 1.35 13.57
N ALA A 243 -13.46 2.10 12.52
CA ALA A 243 -12.08 2.18 12.07
C ALA A 243 -11.20 2.78 13.18
N ALA A 244 -10.01 2.24 13.36
CA ALA A 244 -9.00 2.74 14.29
C ALA A 244 -8.26 3.98 13.76
N GLY A 245 -8.38 4.26 12.47
CA GLY A 245 -7.77 5.39 11.78
C GLY A 245 -8.04 5.35 10.29
N MET A 246 -7.48 6.30 9.57
CA MET A 246 -7.63 6.39 8.12
C MET A 246 -6.34 6.84 7.45
N ILE A 247 -6.21 6.50 6.16
CA ILE A 247 -5.14 6.95 5.29
C ILE A 247 -5.79 7.77 4.17
N VAL A 248 -5.46 9.06 4.16
CA VAL A 248 -5.91 9.98 3.08
C VAL A 248 -5.09 9.65 1.83
N SER A 249 -5.78 9.22 0.81
CA SER A 249 -5.16 8.72 -0.42
C SER A 249 -6.18 8.69 -1.56
N ASN A 250 -5.73 8.85 -2.77
CA ASN A 250 -6.48 8.59 -4.00
C ASN A 250 -5.72 7.58 -4.87
#